data_fa145d9d12959c35ca0eb6042fec7f32
#
_entry.id   fa145d9d12959c35ca0eb6042fec7f32
#
_cell.length_a   1.000
_cell.length_b   1.000
_cell.length_c   1.000
_cell.angle_alpha   90.00
_cell.angle_beta   90.00
_cell.angle_gamma   90.00
#
_symmetry.space_group_name_H-M   'P 1'
#
loop_
_entity.id
_entity.type
_entity.pdbx_description
1 polymer ?
#
loop_
_entity_poly.entity_id
_entity_poly.type
_entity_poly.pdbx_seq_one_letter_code
_entity_poly.pdbx_strand_id
1 'polypeptide(L)'
;MNPKELVKEYCIKSLVCCFSGGKDSLAMTHHLHSELRNTDVKLYVVYADTGIMLPCTRPFVEETCKYYGWNLTVVEGNFFEKAETRGMPRMKHRWCCYECKIKPIATFTRMLPPQRCEAVGIRRDESLKRSKLKNEFYYLRRGAVWKYAPILSWTEKQVLNYIRNNELPMPPNYKLGLKETCQCGVYSSKKQMLILKAQYPELWNKIVQLEANFRKGGAAFYFRNKPVYTREIAAQKTLNENE
;
A
#
# COMPACT_ATOMS: atom_id res chain seq x y z
N MET A 1 -17.86 9.80 -9.14
CA MET A 1 -17.62 10.56 -10.40
C MET A 1 -17.14 9.59 -11.48
N ASN A 2 -17.66 9.71 -12.70
CA ASN A 2 -17.22 8.84 -13.80
C ASN A 2 -15.79 9.21 -14.22
N PRO A 3 -14.86 8.24 -14.38
CA PRO A 3 -13.48 8.53 -14.75
C PRO A 3 -13.30 9.27 -16.07
N LYS A 4 -14.12 8.96 -17.09
CA LYS A 4 -14.06 9.64 -18.41
C LYS A 4 -14.47 11.10 -18.34
N GLU A 5 -15.55 11.38 -17.61
CA GLU A 5 -16.02 12.76 -17.39
C GLU A 5 -14.98 13.56 -16.62
N LEU A 6 -14.40 12.99 -15.54
CA LEU A 6 -13.38 13.62 -14.74
C LEU A 6 -12.14 14.02 -15.55
N VAL A 7 -11.59 13.08 -16.34
CA VAL A 7 -10.36 13.37 -17.10
C VAL A 7 -10.61 14.42 -18.18
N LYS A 8 -11.80 14.48 -18.75
CA LYS A 8 -12.22 15.49 -19.74
C LYS A 8 -12.41 16.86 -19.08
N GLU A 9 -13.20 16.92 -17.99
CA GLU A 9 -13.54 18.17 -17.29
C GLU A 9 -12.29 18.87 -16.75
N TYR A 10 -11.35 18.12 -16.15
CA TYR A 10 -10.14 18.66 -15.55
C TYR A 10 -8.91 18.58 -16.47
N CYS A 11 -9.11 18.25 -17.73
CA CYS A 11 -8.04 18.15 -18.75
C CYS A 11 -6.86 17.28 -18.29
N ILE A 12 -7.12 16.17 -17.55
CA ILE A 12 -6.08 15.30 -17.06
C ILE A 12 -5.37 14.60 -18.23
N LYS A 13 -4.05 14.74 -18.31
CA LYS A 13 -3.19 14.15 -19.35
C LYS A 13 -2.47 12.90 -18.87
N SER A 14 -2.14 12.86 -17.57
CA SER A 14 -1.42 11.74 -16.97
C SER A 14 -2.13 11.28 -15.69
N LEU A 15 -2.48 10.00 -15.62
CA LEU A 15 -3.09 9.38 -14.44
C LEU A 15 -2.15 8.31 -13.87
N VAL A 16 -1.73 8.50 -12.62
CA VAL A 16 -0.83 7.61 -11.89
C VAL A 16 -1.67 6.73 -10.95
N CYS A 17 -1.83 5.46 -11.29
CA CYS A 17 -2.49 4.46 -10.47
C CYS A 17 -1.52 3.95 -9.40
N CYS A 18 -1.74 4.29 -8.12
CA CYS A 18 -0.92 3.83 -7.00
C CYS A 18 -1.28 2.39 -6.64
N PHE A 19 -0.61 1.42 -7.24
CA PHE A 19 -0.85 -0.01 -7.04
C PHE A 19 0.04 -0.55 -5.92
N SER A 20 -0.52 -0.86 -4.76
CA SER A 20 0.21 -1.35 -3.58
C SER A 20 0.30 -2.88 -3.49
N GLY A 21 -0.21 -3.62 -4.46
CA GLY A 21 -0.32 -5.08 -4.40
C GLY A 21 -1.47 -5.59 -3.51
N GLY A 22 -2.34 -4.70 -3.02
CA GLY A 22 -3.54 -5.07 -2.27
C GLY A 22 -4.79 -5.11 -3.16
N LYS A 23 -5.84 -5.83 -2.72
CA LYS A 23 -7.09 -6.03 -3.47
C LYS A 23 -7.77 -4.73 -3.92
N ASP A 24 -7.79 -3.72 -3.04
CA ASP A 24 -8.46 -2.45 -3.32
C ASP A 24 -7.73 -1.65 -4.40
N SER A 25 -6.39 -1.60 -4.32
CA SER A 25 -5.59 -0.94 -5.34
C SER A 25 -5.57 -1.72 -6.67
N LEU A 26 -5.69 -3.06 -6.64
CA LEU A 26 -5.86 -3.88 -7.83
C LEU A 26 -7.17 -3.55 -8.54
N ALA A 27 -8.29 -3.61 -7.81
CA ALA A 27 -9.61 -3.30 -8.36
C ALA A 27 -9.66 -1.87 -8.93
N MET A 28 -9.10 -0.89 -8.21
CA MET A 28 -8.99 0.50 -8.64
C MET A 28 -8.18 0.64 -9.93
N THR A 29 -7.01 0.02 -10.00
CA THR A 29 -6.14 0.10 -11.18
C THR A 29 -6.82 -0.52 -12.41
N HIS A 30 -7.39 -1.72 -12.26
CA HIS A 30 -8.12 -2.38 -13.34
C HIS A 30 -9.34 -1.56 -13.79
N HIS A 31 -10.13 -1.03 -12.85
CA HIS A 31 -11.29 -0.19 -13.16
C HIS A 31 -10.90 1.02 -14.01
N LEU A 32 -9.84 1.75 -13.62
CA LEU A 32 -9.37 2.91 -14.36
C LEU A 32 -8.84 2.56 -15.76
N HIS A 33 -8.08 1.47 -15.88
CA HIS A 33 -7.60 0.99 -17.18
C HIS A 33 -8.76 0.60 -18.10
N SER A 34 -9.79 -0.07 -17.58
CA SER A 34 -10.98 -0.45 -18.34
C SER A 34 -11.77 0.76 -18.79
N GLU A 35 -12.02 1.73 -17.89
CA GLU A 35 -12.80 2.93 -18.20
C GLU A 35 -12.08 3.88 -19.17
N LEU A 36 -10.76 4.04 -19.03
CA LEU A 36 -10.00 5.05 -19.77
C LEU A 36 -9.30 4.50 -21.01
N ARG A 37 -9.51 3.22 -21.35
CA ARG A 37 -8.85 2.54 -22.49
C ARG A 37 -8.92 3.30 -23.82
N ASN A 38 -10.04 3.97 -24.07
CA ASN A 38 -10.31 4.68 -25.32
C ASN A 38 -10.25 6.21 -25.14
N THR A 39 -9.34 6.69 -24.31
CA THR A 39 -9.08 8.11 -24.09
C THR A 39 -7.61 8.43 -24.32
N ASP A 40 -7.28 9.72 -24.52
CA ASP A 40 -5.91 10.19 -24.73
C ASP A 40 -5.09 10.30 -23.41
N VAL A 41 -5.66 9.86 -22.30
CA VAL A 41 -5.00 9.89 -20.99
C VAL A 41 -3.92 8.84 -20.90
N LYS A 42 -2.68 9.23 -20.59
CA LYS A 42 -1.60 8.30 -20.34
C LYS A 42 -1.72 7.71 -18.93
N LEU A 43 -1.88 6.38 -18.85
CA LEU A 43 -1.96 5.65 -17.61
C LEU A 43 -0.59 5.12 -17.20
N TYR A 44 -0.21 5.39 -15.96
CA TYR A 44 1.01 4.87 -15.32
C TYR A 44 0.61 4.09 -14.08
N VAL A 45 1.22 2.95 -13.86
CA VAL A 45 1.06 2.19 -12.61
C VAL A 45 2.32 2.38 -11.79
N VAL A 46 2.19 2.86 -10.55
CA VAL A 46 3.33 3.06 -9.66
C VAL A 46 3.21 2.17 -8.44
N TYR A 47 4.21 1.35 -8.23
CA TYR A 47 4.40 0.56 -7.03
C TYR A 47 5.51 1.16 -6.17
N ALA A 48 5.20 1.50 -4.92
CA ALA A 48 6.21 1.92 -3.95
C ALA A 48 6.67 0.72 -3.14
N ASP A 49 7.84 0.18 -3.49
CA ASP A 49 8.52 -0.80 -2.67
C ASP A 49 9.13 -0.10 -1.45
N THR A 50 8.48 -0.24 -0.32
CA THR A 50 8.93 0.42 0.91
C THR A 50 10.19 -0.19 1.50
N GLY A 51 10.60 -1.39 1.06
CA GLY A 51 11.70 -2.18 1.61
C GLY A 51 11.29 -3.05 2.81
N ILE A 52 10.06 -2.92 3.33
CA ILE A 52 9.48 -3.76 4.39
C ILE A 52 8.12 -4.35 3.92
N MET A 53 7.99 -4.57 2.64
CA MET A 53 6.83 -5.26 2.06
C MET A 53 6.96 -6.78 2.27
N LEU A 54 5.84 -7.50 2.18
CA LEU A 54 5.90 -8.96 2.09
C LEU A 54 6.66 -9.36 0.81
N PRO A 55 7.56 -10.35 0.86
CA PRO A 55 8.35 -10.79 -0.30
C PRO A 55 7.51 -11.17 -1.53
N CYS A 56 6.29 -11.67 -1.34
CA CYS A 56 5.38 -12.03 -2.43
C CYS A 56 4.72 -10.81 -3.10
N THR A 57 4.83 -9.59 -2.54
CA THR A 57 4.08 -8.43 -3.04
C THR A 57 4.65 -7.91 -4.36
N ARG A 58 5.97 -7.70 -4.45
CA ARG A 58 6.61 -7.18 -5.66
C ARG A 58 6.44 -8.12 -6.86
N PRO A 59 6.74 -9.43 -6.76
CA PRO A 59 6.47 -10.37 -7.86
C PRO A 59 5.01 -10.33 -8.32
N PHE A 60 4.06 -10.34 -7.39
CA PHE A 60 2.64 -10.25 -7.70
C PHE A 60 2.28 -8.98 -8.49
N VAL A 61 2.84 -7.82 -8.10
CA VAL A 61 2.63 -6.55 -8.81
C VAL A 61 3.21 -6.59 -10.22
N GLU A 62 4.46 -7.06 -10.35
CA GLU A 62 5.17 -7.15 -11.63
C GLU A 62 4.47 -8.12 -12.60
N GLU A 63 4.10 -9.31 -12.14
CA GLU A 63 3.34 -10.31 -12.93
C GLU A 63 1.97 -9.79 -13.35
N THR A 64 1.23 -9.16 -12.42
CA THR A 64 -0.08 -8.57 -12.73
C THR A 64 0.05 -7.47 -13.78
N CYS A 65 0.99 -6.55 -13.62
CA CYS A 65 1.20 -5.48 -14.58
C CYS A 65 1.62 -6.01 -15.96
N LYS A 66 2.49 -7.03 -15.99
CA LYS A 66 2.90 -7.70 -17.24
C LYS A 66 1.71 -8.37 -17.93
N TYR A 67 0.87 -9.10 -17.18
CA TYR A 67 -0.31 -9.78 -17.73
C TYR A 67 -1.31 -8.81 -18.39
N TYR A 68 -1.58 -7.68 -17.74
CA TYR A 68 -2.51 -6.67 -18.25
C TYR A 68 -1.87 -5.63 -19.18
N GLY A 69 -0.57 -5.71 -19.44
CA GLY A 69 0.15 -4.72 -20.24
C GLY A 69 0.20 -3.33 -19.60
N TRP A 70 0.15 -3.24 -18.28
CA TRP A 70 0.20 -1.97 -17.55
C TRP A 70 1.62 -1.43 -17.47
N ASN A 71 1.78 -0.12 -17.72
CA ASN A 71 3.06 0.57 -17.65
C ASN A 71 3.49 0.76 -16.18
N LEU A 72 4.25 -0.19 -15.65
CA LEU A 72 4.71 -0.21 -14.26
C LEU A 72 6.00 0.58 -14.06
N THR A 73 6.01 1.41 -13.03
CA THR A 73 7.21 2.02 -12.44
C THR A 73 7.32 1.61 -10.97
N VAL A 74 8.46 1.06 -10.58
CA VAL A 74 8.78 0.76 -9.18
C VAL A 74 9.58 1.91 -8.60
N VAL A 75 9.16 2.43 -7.45
CA VAL A 75 9.90 3.45 -6.69
C VAL A 75 10.32 2.89 -5.33
N GLU A 76 11.59 3.09 -4.97
CA GLU A 76 12.18 2.48 -3.78
C GLU A 76 12.06 3.38 -2.53
N GLY A 77 11.72 2.77 -1.40
CA GLY A 77 11.49 3.46 -0.14
C GLY A 77 12.61 3.37 0.89
N ASN A 78 13.47 2.35 0.83
CA ASN A 78 14.63 2.10 1.70
C ASN A 78 14.28 2.17 3.20
N PHE A 79 13.27 1.39 3.62
CA PHE A 79 12.75 1.43 4.98
C PHE A 79 13.81 1.12 6.04
N PHE A 80 14.58 0.02 5.89
CA PHE A 80 15.53 -0.43 6.91
C PHE A 80 16.60 0.60 7.19
N GLU A 81 17.24 1.14 6.16
CA GLU A 81 18.23 2.20 6.27
C GLU A 81 17.69 3.43 7.02
N LYS A 82 16.50 3.88 6.66
CA LYS A 82 15.86 5.02 7.32
C LYS A 82 15.43 4.72 8.76
N ALA A 83 15.08 3.47 9.05
CA ALA A 83 14.65 3.07 10.38
C ALA A 83 15.80 3.00 11.40
N GLU A 84 17.04 2.76 10.97
CA GLU A 84 18.22 2.80 11.82
C GLU A 84 18.37 4.14 12.55
N THR A 85 18.09 5.23 11.85
CA THR A 85 18.16 6.59 12.41
C THR A 85 16.86 7.07 13.04
N ARG A 86 15.70 6.66 12.50
CA ARG A 86 14.38 7.16 12.92
C ARG A 86 13.65 6.27 13.91
N GLY A 87 14.12 5.03 14.11
CA GLY A 87 13.41 3.99 14.85
C GLY A 87 12.15 3.49 14.12
N MET A 88 11.47 2.53 14.71
CA MET A 88 10.26 1.97 14.11
C MET A 88 9.09 2.97 14.13
N PRO A 89 8.27 2.99 13.09
CA PRO A 89 7.11 3.88 13.03
C PRO A 89 6.05 3.49 14.06
N ARG A 90 5.29 4.50 14.51
CA ARG A 90 4.17 4.35 15.46
C ARG A 90 2.89 4.90 14.85
N MET A 91 1.74 4.56 15.41
CA MET A 91 0.44 5.04 14.93
C MET A 91 0.38 6.58 14.84
N LYS A 92 0.96 7.29 15.82
CA LYS A 92 1.02 8.76 15.84
C LYS A 92 2.18 9.34 15.02
N HIS A 93 3.19 8.53 14.67
CA HIS A 93 4.38 8.98 13.94
C HIS A 93 4.75 7.99 12.84
N ARG A 94 3.99 8.04 11.76
CA ARG A 94 4.14 7.16 10.58
C ARG A 94 5.05 7.78 9.53
N TRP A 95 6.30 8.06 9.92
CA TRP A 95 7.28 8.65 9.01
C TRP A 95 7.48 7.80 7.74
N CYS A 96 7.42 6.47 7.88
CA CYS A 96 7.60 5.53 6.78
C CYS A 96 6.56 5.71 5.66
N CYS A 97 5.30 6.03 5.99
CA CYS A 97 4.29 6.27 4.98
C CYS A 97 4.65 7.46 4.07
N TYR A 98 5.24 8.51 4.65
CA TYR A 98 5.67 9.67 3.89
C TYR A 98 6.97 9.40 3.14
N GLU A 99 8.03 8.99 3.84
CA GLU A 99 9.38 8.88 3.29
C GLU A 99 9.56 7.68 2.34
N CYS A 100 8.86 6.56 2.60
CA CYS A 100 9.05 5.34 1.82
C CYS A 100 7.93 5.08 0.79
N LYS A 101 6.84 5.88 0.81
CA LYS A 101 5.72 5.67 -0.11
C LYS A 101 5.29 6.97 -0.78
N ILE A 102 4.81 7.97 0.00
CA ILE A 102 4.20 9.17 -0.57
C ILE A 102 5.22 10.01 -1.33
N LYS A 103 6.38 10.25 -0.74
CA LYS A 103 7.45 11.08 -1.32
C LYS A 103 8.02 10.48 -2.62
N PRO A 104 8.40 9.17 -2.69
CA PRO A 104 8.84 8.57 -3.94
C PRO A 104 7.80 8.64 -5.06
N ILE A 105 6.52 8.33 -4.76
CA ILE A 105 5.43 8.45 -5.74
C ILE A 105 5.28 9.89 -6.22
N ALA A 106 5.24 10.86 -5.28
CA ALA A 106 5.12 12.27 -5.64
C ALA A 106 6.32 12.80 -6.44
N THR A 107 7.53 12.25 -6.21
CA THR A 107 8.71 12.58 -7.00
C THR A 107 8.54 12.10 -8.44
N PHE A 108 8.12 10.84 -8.64
CA PHE A 108 7.80 10.33 -9.97
C PHE A 108 6.68 11.15 -10.65
N THR A 109 5.58 11.38 -9.93
CA THR A 109 4.44 12.13 -10.51
C THR A 109 4.85 13.53 -10.97
N ARG A 110 5.76 14.20 -10.25
CA ARG A 110 6.26 15.54 -10.64
C ARG A 110 7.06 15.57 -11.93
N MET A 111 7.66 14.45 -12.34
CA MET A 111 8.37 14.35 -13.62
C MET A 111 7.41 14.27 -14.82
N LEU A 112 6.15 13.95 -14.60
CA LEU A 112 5.14 13.90 -15.64
C LEU A 112 4.68 15.32 -16.03
N PRO A 113 4.16 15.49 -17.26
CA PRO A 113 3.58 16.79 -17.69
C PRO A 113 2.52 17.32 -16.74
N PRO A 114 2.24 18.62 -16.70
CA PRO A 114 1.11 19.20 -15.97
C PRO A 114 -0.23 18.52 -16.28
N GLN A 115 -1.26 18.82 -15.49
CA GLN A 115 -2.58 18.14 -15.57
C GLN A 115 -2.47 16.64 -15.25
N ARG A 116 -1.73 16.36 -14.20
CA ARG A 116 -1.49 15.03 -13.65
C ARG A 116 -2.38 14.74 -12.45
N CYS A 117 -2.80 13.47 -12.35
CA CYS A 117 -3.65 12.97 -11.26
C CYS A 117 -3.03 11.71 -10.65
N GLU A 118 -3.05 11.60 -9.33
CA GLU A 118 -2.73 10.36 -8.63
C GLU A 118 -4.02 9.69 -8.14
N ALA A 119 -4.25 8.44 -8.56
CA ALA A 119 -5.36 7.62 -8.11
C ALA A 119 -4.92 6.67 -7.00
N VAL A 120 -5.74 6.57 -5.95
CA VAL A 120 -5.49 5.72 -4.78
C VAL A 120 -6.69 4.83 -4.46
N GLY A 121 -6.42 3.54 -4.21
CA GLY A 121 -7.45 2.55 -3.87
C GLY A 121 -7.82 2.60 -2.39
N ILE A 122 -8.53 3.64 -1.97
CA ILE A 122 -9.03 3.79 -0.61
C ILE A 122 -10.57 3.79 -0.60
N ARG A 123 -11.16 3.29 0.49
CA ARG A 123 -12.62 3.19 0.67
C ARG A 123 -13.05 3.78 2.00
N ARG A 124 -14.28 4.31 2.07
CA ARG A 124 -14.84 4.86 3.32
C ARG A 124 -15.04 3.80 4.40
N ASP A 125 -15.41 2.58 4.02
CA ASP A 125 -15.72 1.50 4.96
C ASP A 125 -14.48 0.86 5.63
N GLU A 126 -13.28 1.18 5.19
CA GLU A 126 -12.05 0.61 5.77
C GLU A 126 -11.75 1.10 7.20
N SER A 127 -12.20 2.30 7.57
CA SER A 127 -11.95 2.83 8.91
C SER A 127 -12.77 4.09 9.20
N LEU A 128 -13.00 4.37 10.51
CA LEU A 128 -13.64 5.61 10.98
C LEU A 128 -12.96 6.90 10.48
N LYS A 129 -11.65 6.87 10.24
CA LYS A 129 -10.94 8.02 9.66
C LYS A 129 -11.30 8.22 8.20
N ARG A 130 -11.40 7.11 7.43
CA ARG A 130 -11.71 7.16 6.00
C ARG A 130 -13.20 7.42 5.75
N SER A 131 -14.09 7.00 6.65
CA SER A 131 -15.53 7.28 6.54
C SER A 131 -15.86 8.77 6.51
N LYS A 132 -14.98 9.61 7.09
CA LYS A 132 -15.09 11.08 7.11
C LYS A 132 -14.62 11.77 5.84
N LEU A 133 -14.05 11.04 4.87
CA LEU A 133 -13.61 11.61 3.61
C LEU A 133 -14.82 12.00 2.76
N LYS A 134 -14.96 13.30 2.48
CA LYS A 134 -16.09 13.86 1.73
C LYS A 134 -15.87 13.73 0.23
N ASN A 135 -14.70 14.14 -0.25
CA ASN A 135 -14.40 14.28 -1.68
C ASN A 135 -13.57 13.10 -2.17
N GLU A 136 -14.01 12.47 -3.24
CA GLU A 136 -13.24 11.46 -3.96
C GLU A 136 -12.21 12.07 -4.92
N PHE A 137 -12.38 13.35 -5.26
CA PHE A 137 -11.49 14.09 -6.14
C PHE A 137 -11.21 15.48 -5.57
N TYR A 138 -9.92 15.88 -5.52
CA TYR A 138 -9.50 17.18 -5.02
C TYR A 138 -8.10 17.55 -5.51
N TYR A 139 -7.83 18.87 -5.58
CA TYR A 139 -6.51 19.38 -5.95
C TYR A 139 -5.61 19.59 -4.73
N LEU A 140 -4.43 19.00 -4.75
CA LEU A 140 -3.41 19.19 -3.71
C LEU A 140 -2.43 20.28 -4.15
N ARG A 141 -2.64 21.52 -3.68
CA ARG A 141 -1.82 22.70 -4.04
C ARG A 141 -0.32 22.47 -3.84
N ARG A 142 0.07 21.92 -2.68
CA ARG A 142 1.48 21.70 -2.30
C ARG A 142 2.24 20.77 -3.25
N GLY A 143 1.56 19.89 -3.98
CA GLY A 143 2.14 18.96 -4.93
C GLY A 143 1.82 19.29 -6.38
N ALA A 144 1.00 20.31 -6.65
CA ALA A 144 0.45 20.63 -7.96
C ALA A 144 -0.11 19.39 -8.67
N VAL A 145 -0.91 18.59 -7.96
CA VAL A 145 -1.43 17.31 -8.43
C VAL A 145 -2.88 17.10 -8.00
N TRP A 146 -3.68 16.57 -8.89
CA TRP A 146 -5.01 16.08 -8.57
C TRP A 146 -4.93 14.74 -7.82
N LYS A 147 -5.80 14.54 -6.85
CA LYS A 147 -5.95 13.28 -6.11
C LYS A 147 -7.32 12.69 -6.39
N TYR A 148 -7.36 11.41 -6.73
CA TYR A 148 -8.57 10.71 -7.06
C TYR A 148 -8.68 9.38 -6.30
N ALA A 149 -9.83 9.12 -5.72
CA ALA A 149 -10.17 7.87 -5.03
C ALA A 149 -11.41 7.25 -5.69
N PRO A 150 -11.29 6.63 -6.87
CA PRO A 150 -12.44 6.20 -7.69
C PRO A 150 -13.32 5.16 -7.02
N ILE A 151 -12.80 4.43 -6.06
CA ILE A 151 -13.53 3.39 -5.31
C ILE A 151 -13.87 3.84 -3.88
N LEU A 152 -13.85 5.16 -3.59
CA LEU A 152 -14.06 5.69 -2.23
C LEU A 152 -15.41 5.27 -1.64
N SER A 153 -16.45 5.17 -2.47
CA SER A 153 -17.80 4.75 -2.09
C SER A 153 -18.03 3.23 -2.10
N TRP A 154 -17.06 2.46 -2.61
CA TRP A 154 -17.21 1.00 -2.70
C TRP A 154 -17.09 0.36 -1.32
N THR A 155 -17.89 -0.68 -1.10
CA THR A 155 -17.77 -1.57 0.06
C THR A 155 -16.74 -2.68 -0.22
N GLU A 156 -16.25 -3.35 0.84
CA GLU A 156 -15.37 -4.52 0.66
C GLU A 156 -16.03 -5.59 -0.20
N LYS A 157 -17.34 -5.83 -0.02
CA LYS A 157 -18.12 -6.78 -0.83
C LYS A 157 -18.12 -6.41 -2.31
N GLN A 158 -18.26 -5.13 -2.63
CA GLN A 158 -18.21 -4.65 -4.02
C GLN A 158 -16.82 -4.83 -4.64
N VAL A 159 -15.75 -4.56 -3.90
CA VAL A 159 -14.38 -4.84 -4.37
C VAL A 159 -14.17 -6.32 -4.65
N LEU A 160 -14.57 -7.20 -3.73
CA LEU A 160 -14.43 -8.66 -3.91
C LEU A 160 -15.27 -9.18 -5.08
N ASN A 161 -16.49 -8.66 -5.25
CA ASN A 161 -17.34 -8.98 -6.40
C ASN A 161 -16.72 -8.49 -7.71
N TYR A 162 -16.16 -7.28 -7.72
CA TYR A 162 -15.47 -6.73 -8.89
C TYR A 162 -14.29 -7.60 -9.29
N ILE A 163 -13.45 -8.01 -8.33
CA ILE A 163 -12.31 -8.90 -8.55
C ILE A 163 -12.77 -10.23 -9.16
N ARG A 164 -13.83 -10.83 -8.59
CA ARG A 164 -14.38 -12.11 -9.08
C ARG A 164 -14.95 -11.98 -10.49
N ASN A 165 -15.77 -10.96 -10.74
CA ASN A 165 -16.46 -10.77 -12.01
C ASN A 165 -15.51 -10.44 -13.17
N ASN A 166 -14.33 -9.91 -12.86
CA ASN A 166 -13.28 -9.59 -13.85
C ASN A 166 -12.11 -10.59 -13.80
N GLU A 167 -12.27 -11.71 -13.08
CA GLU A 167 -11.27 -12.78 -12.96
C GLU A 167 -9.87 -12.27 -12.56
N LEU A 168 -9.82 -11.22 -11.71
CA LEU A 168 -8.56 -10.63 -11.27
C LEU A 168 -7.85 -11.55 -10.28
N PRO A 169 -6.51 -11.64 -10.32
CA PRO A 169 -5.76 -12.46 -9.39
C PRO A 169 -5.87 -11.92 -7.96
N MET A 170 -6.12 -12.80 -7.00
CA MET A 170 -6.16 -12.41 -5.59
C MET A 170 -4.73 -12.29 -5.04
N PRO A 171 -4.36 -11.19 -4.35
CA PRO A 171 -3.03 -11.06 -3.79
C PRO A 171 -2.67 -12.21 -2.84
N PRO A 172 -1.48 -12.84 -2.95
CA PRO A 172 -1.15 -14.08 -2.24
C PRO A 172 -1.14 -13.96 -0.72
N ASN A 173 -0.89 -12.77 -0.17
CA ASN A 173 -0.90 -12.50 1.26
C ASN A 173 -2.25 -12.76 1.92
N TYR A 174 -3.37 -12.69 1.17
CA TYR A 174 -4.70 -12.97 1.74
C TYR A 174 -4.88 -14.45 2.09
N LYS A 175 -4.27 -15.36 1.34
CA LYS A 175 -4.28 -16.82 1.66
C LYS A 175 -3.60 -17.10 3.00
N LEU A 176 -2.67 -16.24 3.42
CA LEU A 176 -1.94 -16.35 4.69
C LEU A 176 -2.65 -15.61 5.84
N GLY A 177 -3.81 -15.00 5.60
CA GLY A 177 -4.48 -14.16 6.59
C GLY A 177 -3.80 -12.81 6.85
N LEU A 178 -2.85 -12.40 5.99
CA LEU A 178 -2.17 -11.11 6.06
C LEU A 178 -2.88 -10.11 5.15
N LYS A 179 -3.58 -9.14 5.74
CA LYS A 179 -4.32 -8.11 4.97
C LYS A 179 -3.40 -7.01 4.43
N GLU A 180 -2.37 -6.66 5.19
CA GLU A 180 -1.45 -5.58 4.83
C GLU A 180 -0.23 -6.11 4.09
N THR A 181 0.19 -5.41 3.05
CA THR A 181 1.40 -5.74 2.29
C THR A 181 2.66 -5.19 2.97
N CYS A 182 2.57 -4.02 3.62
CA CYS A 182 3.67 -3.39 4.36
C CYS A 182 3.71 -3.88 5.81
N GLN A 183 4.84 -4.44 6.24
CA GLN A 183 5.01 -5.10 7.55
C GLN A 183 5.67 -4.21 8.60
N CYS A 184 5.50 -2.90 8.51
CA CYS A 184 6.02 -1.93 9.51
C CYS A 184 5.36 -2.01 10.89
N GLY A 185 4.39 -2.89 11.10
CA GLY A 185 3.74 -3.14 12.38
C GLY A 185 2.66 -2.15 12.80
N VAL A 186 2.54 -1.00 12.14
CA VAL A 186 1.61 0.07 12.57
C VAL A 186 0.14 -0.37 12.58
N TYR A 187 -0.25 -1.23 11.66
CA TYR A 187 -1.62 -1.77 11.51
C TYR A 187 -1.72 -3.26 11.80
N SER A 188 -0.62 -3.92 12.14
CA SER A 188 -0.58 -5.36 12.36
C SER A 188 -1.03 -5.72 13.77
N SER A 189 -1.58 -6.92 13.92
CA SER A 189 -1.87 -7.55 15.20
C SER A 189 -0.74 -8.50 15.61
N LYS A 190 -0.71 -8.93 16.88
CA LYS A 190 0.25 -9.96 17.33
C LYS A 190 0.12 -11.24 16.51
N LYS A 191 -1.11 -11.68 16.17
CA LYS A 191 -1.37 -12.83 15.30
C LYS A 191 -0.69 -12.67 13.93
N GLN A 192 -0.80 -11.51 13.30
CA GLN A 192 -0.14 -11.24 12.02
C GLN A 192 1.39 -11.26 12.13
N MET A 193 1.95 -10.84 13.26
CA MET A 193 3.40 -10.92 13.51
C MET A 193 3.88 -12.37 13.68
N LEU A 194 3.08 -13.24 14.30
CA LEU A 194 3.38 -14.69 14.38
C LEU A 194 3.35 -15.33 12.99
N ILE A 195 2.37 -14.99 12.17
CA ILE A 195 2.31 -15.44 10.78
C ILE A 195 3.53 -14.95 9.99
N LEU A 196 3.90 -13.68 10.14
CA LEU A 196 5.10 -13.10 9.50
C LEU A 196 6.36 -13.88 9.90
N LYS A 197 6.56 -14.15 11.20
CA LYS A 197 7.68 -14.94 11.71
C LYS A 197 7.74 -16.33 11.10
N ALA A 198 6.59 -17.02 11.03
CA ALA A 198 6.51 -18.39 10.51
C ALA A 198 6.69 -18.49 9.00
N GLN A 199 6.08 -17.58 8.25
CA GLN A 199 6.01 -17.65 6.77
C GLN A 199 7.13 -16.90 6.06
N TYR A 200 7.72 -15.89 6.72
CA TYR A 200 8.77 -15.03 6.16
C TYR A 200 9.94 -14.83 7.13
N PRO A 201 10.66 -15.90 7.50
CA PRO A 201 11.72 -15.85 8.51
C PRO A 201 12.86 -14.89 8.15
N GLU A 202 13.18 -14.73 6.88
CA GLU A 202 14.22 -13.78 6.45
C GLU A 202 13.83 -12.32 6.73
N LEU A 203 12.59 -11.94 6.40
CA LEU A 203 12.07 -10.59 6.71
C LEU A 203 11.98 -10.40 8.22
N TRP A 204 11.53 -11.43 8.96
CA TRP A 204 11.52 -11.40 10.42
C TRP A 204 12.91 -11.19 11.01
N ASN A 205 13.92 -11.90 10.53
CA ASN A 205 15.30 -11.76 11.00
C ASN A 205 15.87 -10.36 10.73
N LYS A 206 15.57 -9.74 9.59
CA LYS A 206 15.93 -8.33 9.33
C LYS A 206 15.28 -7.39 10.35
N ILE A 207 14.05 -7.62 10.76
CA ILE A 207 13.37 -6.83 11.80
C ILE A 207 14.01 -7.05 13.17
N VAL A 208 14.39 -8.28 13.50
CA VAL A 208 15.12 -8.61 14.75
C VAL A 208 16.47 -7.89 14.81
N GLN A 209 17.23 -7.95 13.72
CA GLN A 209 18.53 -7.26 13.60
C GLN A 209 18.38 -5.75 13.73
N LEU A 210 17.37 -5.17 13.07
CA LEU A 210 17.09 -3.75 13.19
C LEU A 210 16.75 -3.35 14.63
N GLU A 211 15.94 -4.16 15.34
CA GLU A 211 15.63 -3.92 16.76
C GLU A 211 16.88 -3.95 17.64
N ALA A 212 17.78 -4.91 17.41
CA ALA A 212 19.03 -5.03 18.13
C ALA A 212 19.98 -3.82 17.93
N ASN A 213 19.90 -3.18 16.77
CA ASN A 213 20.72 -2.02 16.42
C ASN A 213 20.21 -0.69 17.00
N PHE A 214 19.04 -0.67 17.62
CA PHE A 214 18.52 0.57 18.21
C PHE A 214 19.31 1.00 19.44
N ARG A 215 20.16 2.00 19.30
CA ARG A 215 21.05 2.55 20.36
C ARG A 215 20.34 2.95 21.65
N LYS A 216 19.02 3.22 21.61
CA LYS A 216 18.19 3.63 22.75
C LYS A 216 17.17 2.56 23.18
N GLY A 217 17.39 1.29 22.82
CA GLY A 217 16.49 0.20 23.23
C GLY A 217 15.07 0.32 22.68
N GLY A 218 14.91 0.80 21.44
CA GLY A 218 13.61 0.88 20.78
C GLY A 218 13.03 -0.50 20.44
N ALA A 219 11.70 -0.65 20.48
CA ALA A 219 11.01 -1.88 20.11
C ALA A 219 10.74 -1.96 18.60
N ALA A 220 10.70 -3.18 18.06
CA ALA A 220 10.39 -3.42 16.65
C ALA A 220 8.94 -3.06 16.29
N PHE A 221 8.01 -3.18 17.22
CA PHE A 221 6.59 -2.94 16.96
C PHE A 221 5.94 -2.10 18.04
N TYR A 222 4.83 -1.43 17.68
CA TYR A 222 4.05 -0.62 18.61
C TYR A 222 2.56 -0.89 18.42
N PHE A 223 1.96 -1.71 19.30
CA PHE A 223 0.52 -1.92 19.33
C PHE A 223 -0.17 -0.90 20.23
N ARG A 224 -1.09 -0.11 19.67
CA ARG A 224 -1.76 0.99 20.41
C ARG A 224 -0.76 1.89 21.16
N ASN A 225 0.39 2.19 20.53
CA ASN A 225 1.53 2.96 21.07
C ASN A 225 2.29 2.30 22.24
N LYS A 226 1.98 1.08 22.62
CA LYS A 226 2.79 0.29 23.56
C LYS A 226 3.89 -0.44 22.81
N PRO A 227 5.15 -0.39 23.28
CA PRO A 227 6.24 -1.13 22.64
C PRO A 227 6.01 -2.63 22.77
N VAL A 228 6.36 -3.37 21.73
CA VAL A 228 6.36 -4.84 21.71
C VAL A 228 7.65 -5.28 21.04
N TYR A 229 8.49 -5.99 21.79
CA TYR A 229 9.78 -6.45 21.32
C TYR A 229 9.65 -7.77 20.57
N THR A 230 10.55 -8.01 19.63
CA THR A 230 10.58 -9.26 18.86
C THR A 230 10.67 -10.49 19.75
N ARG A 231 11.41 -10.44 20.87
CA ARG A 231 11.52 -11.48 21.89
C ARG A 231 10.17 -11.85 22.51
N GLU A 232 9.28 -10.88 22.73
CA GLU A 232 7.95 -11.12 23.32
C GLU A 232 7.03 -11.86 22.34
N ILE A 233 7.19 -11.62 21.05
CA ILE A 233 6.48 -12.35 20.01
C ILE A 233 7.11 -13.74 19.82
N ALA A 234 8.44 -13.83 19.91
CA ALA A 234 9.16 -15.08 19.78
C ALA A 234 8.82 -16.10 20.91
N ALA A 235 8.55 -15.59 22.11
CA ALA A 235 8.17 -16.43 23.28
C ALA A 235 6.73 -16.95 23.21
N GLN A 236 5.87 -16.42 22.33
CA GLN A 236 4.51 -16.95 22.14
C GLN A 236 4.60 -18.20 21.26
N LYS A 237 4.06 -19.33 21.76
CA LYS A 237 3.94 -20.57 20.97
C LYS A 237 3.16 -20.28 19.68
N THR A 238 3.61 -20.85 18.58
CA THR A 238 2.90 -20.81 17.30
C THR A 238 1.51 -21.44 17.49
N LEU A 239 0.49 -20.82 16.92
CA LEU A 239 -0.93 -21.20 17.06
C LEU A 239 -1.26 -22.64 16.60
N ASN A 240 -0.29 -23.41 16.08
CA ASN A 240 -0.46 -24.74 15.52
C ASN A 240 -0.04 -25.87 16.48
N GLU A 241 0.27 -25.60 17.75
CA GLU A 241 0.67 -26.66 18.71
C GLU A 241 -0.47 -27.09 19.65
N ASN A 242 -1.70 -26.61 19.42
CA ASN A 242 -2.87 -26.97 20.24
C ASN A 242 -4.15 -27.13 19.37
N GLU A 243 -4.08 -27.95 18.29
CA GLU A 243 -5.26 -28.62 17.72
C GLU A 243 -4.93 -30.06 17.40
#